data_6694580d849200a682b082f7c5892407
#
_entry.id   6694580d849200a682b082f7c5892407
#
_cell.length_a   1.000
_cell.length_b   1.000
_cell.length_c   1.000
_cell.angle_alpha   90.00
_cell.angle_beta   90.00
_cell.angle_gamma   90.00
#
_symmetry.space_group_name_H-M   'P 1'
#
loop_
_entity.id
_entity.type
_entity.pdbx_description
1 polymer ?
#
loop_
_entity_poly.entity_id
_entity_poly.type
_entity_poly.pdbx_seq_one_letter_code
_entity_poly.pdbx_strand_id
1 'polypeptide(L)'
;MNLSNYFWYFKSALTPKFCDEVIKYALQQKDGIARTGGFDKPKLSKEDVKNIQRKRKSDLVWMNDTWIYKEIHPFVHEANRRAGWNFDWDRSESCQFTKYKEGQYYDWHCDSWDKAYDRKDKNDPDNGKIRKLSMTCQLTDGSEYSGGELEFDFRNYEPHQRDEATHLRKATEILPKGSIIVFPSFLWHRVKPITKGTRYSLVLWHLGYPFK
;
A
#
# COMPACT_ATOMS: atom_id res chain seq x y z
N MET A 1 21.49 -9.77 1.33
CA MET A 1 20.05 -9.75 1.01
C MET A 1 19.48 -11.16 1.15
N ASN A 2 18.42 -11.33 1.90
CA ASN A 2 17.68 -12.60 2.00
C ASN A 2 16.24 -12.35 1.54
N LEU A 3 15.76 -13.09 0.55
CA LEU A 3 14.40 -12.96 -0.01
C LEU A 3 13.47 -14.12 0.38
N SER A 4 13.84 -14.94 1.38
CA SER A 4 13.00 -16.04 1.88
C SER A 4 11.75 -15.54 2.62
N ASN A 5 11.79 -14.32 3.16
CA ASN A 5 10.64 -13.69 3.79
C ASN A 5 9.94 -12.78 2.78
N TYR A 6 8.70 -13.12 2.43
CA TYR A 6 7.91 -12.34 1.47
C TYR A 6 7.27 -11.10 2.09
N PHE A 7 6.94 -11.15 3.39
CA PHE A 7 6.50 -9.99 4.17
C PHE A 7 6.92 -10.14 5.62
N TRP A 8 6.91 -9.01 6.35
CA TRP A 8 7.07 -8.96 7.79
C TRP A 8 5.91 -8.18 8.41
N TYR A 9 5.42 -8.60 9.56
CA TYR A 9 4.29 -7.93 10.19
C TYR A 9 4.50 -7.68 11.68
N PHE A 10 3.78 -6.70 12.17
CA PHE A 10 3.68 -6.35 13.60
C PHE A 10 2.20 -6.27 13.95
N LYS A 11 1.74 -7.15 14.82
CA LYS A 11 0.35 -7.20 15.25
C LYS A 11 0.08 -6.11 16.27
N SER A 12 -0.96 -5.29 16.08
CA SER A 12 -1.37 -4.20 16.97
C SER A 12 -0.18 -3.29 17.37
N ALA A 13 0.66 -2.93 16.39
CA ALA A 13 1.88 -2.14 16.60
C ALA A 13 1.60 -0.69 16.98
N LEU A 14 0.54 -0.12 16.42
CA LEU A 14 0.09 1.23 16.70
C LEU A 14 -1.09 1.21 17.66
N THR A 15 -1.17 2.21 18.52
CA THR A 15 -2.28 2.31 19.48
C THR A 15 -3.61 2.57 18.78
N PRO A 16 -4.74 2.07 19.31
CA PRO A 16 -6.07 2.42 18.78
C PRO A 16 -6.29 3.92 18.72
N LYS A 17 -5.81 4.69 19.70
CA LYS A 17 -5.88 6.14 19.75
C LYS A 17 -5.20 6.76 18.52
N PHE A 18 -3.99 6.34 18.17
CA PHE A 18 -3.28 6.83 16.99
C PHE A 18 -4.07 6.53 15.71
N CYS A 19 -4.59 5.29 15.57
CA CYS A 19 -5.41 4.92 14.42
C CYS A 19 -6.64 5.81 14.27
N ASP A 20 -7.34 6.10 15.38
CA ASP A 20 -8.52 6.96 15.39
C ASP A 20 -8.17 8.42 15.04
N GLU A 21 -7.04 8.91 15.52
CA GLU A 21 -6.52 10.24 15.18
C GLU A 21 -6.23 10.35 13.69
N VAL A 22 -5.56 9.35 13.08
CA VAL A 22 -5.31 9.29 11.63
C VAL A 22 -6.61 9.28 10.84
N ILE A 23 -7.58 8.44 11.23
CA ILE A 23 -8.89 8.38 10.55
C ILE A 23 -9.59 9.73 10.64
N LYS A 24 -9.69 10.31 11.84
CA LYS A 24 -10.34 11.60 12.06
C LYS A 24 -9.69 12.70 11.23
N TYR A 25 -8.37 12.76 11.23
CA TYR A 25 -7.60 13.75 10.48
C TYR A 25 -7.83 13.60 8.97
N ALA A 26 -7.72 12.39 8.44
CA ALA A 26 -7.91 12.13 7.03
C ALA A 26 -9.34 12.44 6.54
N LEU A 27 -10.36 12.12 7.33
CA LEU A 27 -11.77 12.38 6.98
C LEU A 27 -12.13 13.88 6.95
N GLN A 28 -11.29 14.76 7.52
CA GLN A 28 -11.45 16.21 7.41
C GLN A 28 -10.84 16.79 6.12
N GLN A 29 -10.03 15.99 5.40
CA GLN A 29 -9.41 16.41 4.15
C GLN A 29 -10.36 16.14 2.97
N LYS A 30 -10.08 16.79 1.82
CA LYS A 30 -10.83 16.51 0.58
C LYS A 30 -10.47 15.12 0.05
N ASP A 31 -11.47 14.25 -0.08
CA ASP A 31 -11.32 12.96 -0.73
C ASP A 31 -10.98 13.13 -2.21
N GLY A 32 -10.04 12.32 -2.69
CA GLY A 32 -9.69 12.18 -4.10
C GLY A 32 -10.07 10.80 -4.64
N ILE A 33 -10.41 10.72 -5.93
CA ILE A 33 -10.55 9.43 -6.61
C ILE A 33 -9.16 8.79 -6.72
N ALA A 34 -9.05 7.53 -6.33
CA ALA A 34 -7.82 6.77 -6.49
C ALA A 34 -7.40 6.72 -7.97
N ARG A 35 -6.22 7.26 -8.28
CA ARG A 35 -5.60 7.10 -9.59
C ARG A 35 -4.61 5.94 -9.53
N THR A 36 -4.53 5.15 -10.59
CA THR A 36 -3.50 4.13 -10.78
C THR A 36 -2.47 4.64 -11.79
N GLY A 37 -1.24 4.13 -11.75
CA GLY A 37 -0.17 4.57 -12.65
C GLY A 37 -0.61 4.59 -14.13
N GLY A 38 -0.12 5.58 -14.88
CA GLY A 38 -0.49 5.82 -16.28
C GLY A 38 -1.65 6.79 -16.52
N PHE A 39 -2.31 7.26 -15.46
CA PHE A 39 -3.43 8.22 -15.55
C PHE A 39 -3.12 9.58 -14.90
N ASP A 40 -1.88 10.05 -14.98
CA ASP A 40 -1.41 11.33 -14.42
C ASP A 40 -1.85 12.57 -15.25
N LYS A 41 -2.93 12.44 -16.01
CA LYS A 41 -3.48 13.54 -16.80
C LYS A 41 -4.24 14.53 -15.90
N PRO A 42 -4.17 15.85 -16.16
CA PRO A 42 -4.89 16.86 -15.37
C PRO A 42 -6.42 16.66 -15.39
N LYS A 43 -6.94 16.10 -16.51
CA LYS A 43 -8.37 15.83 -16.68
C LYS A 43 -8.55 14.42 -17.25
N LEU A 44 -9.27 13.59 -16.50
CA LEU A 44 -9.59 12.22 -16.91
C LEU A 44 -10.85 12.21 -17.79
N SER A 45 -10.81 11.42 -18.87
CA SER A 45 -12.01 11.10 -19.68
C SER A 45 -12.92 10.14 -18.90
N LYS A 46 -14.17 10.00 -19.35
CA LYS A 46 -15.10 8.97 -18.79
C LYS A 46 -14.55 7.56 -18.94
N GLU A 47 -13.83 7.29 -20.02
CA GLU A 47 -13.20 6.00 -20.28
C GLU A 47 -12.00 5.76 -19.38
N ASP A 48 -11.14 6.78 -19.15
CA ASP A 48 -10.05 6.70 -18.17
C ASP A 48 -10.60 6.35 -16.78
N VAL A 49 -11.66 7.02 -16.34
CA VAL A 49 -12.30 6.74 -15.04
C VAL A 49 -12.82 5.29 -14.98
N LYS A 50 -13.46 4.80 -16.05
CA LYS A 50 -13.94 3.41 -16.12
C LYS A 50 -12.80 2.40 -16.05
N ASN A 51 -11.69 2.67 -16.73
CA ASN A 51 -10.51 1.80 -16.72
C ASN A 51 -9.82 1.79 -15.35
N ILE A 52 -9.71 2.95 -14.70
CA ILE A 52 -9.23 3.05 -13.32
C ILE A 52 -10.14 2.24 -12.39
N GLN A 53 -11.46 2.42 -12.49
CA GLN A 53 -12.43 1.74 -11.63
C GLN A 53 -12.50 0.22 -11.83
N ARG A 54 -12.11 -0.30 -13.00
CA ARG A 54 -11.94 -1.75 -13.20
C ARG A 54 -10.77 -2.32 -12.42
N LYS A 55 -9.70 -1.55 -12.23
CA LYS A 55 -8.50 -1.97 -11.50
C LYS A 55 -8.58 -1.62 -10.03
N ARG A 56 -9.11 -0.44 -9.71
CA ARG A 56 -9.19 0.07 -8.34
C ARG A 56 -10.44 0.91 -8.12
N LYS A 57 -11.16 0.62 -7.06
CA LYS A 57 -12.28 1.43 -6.58
C LYS A 57 -12.05 1.70 -5.09
N SER A 58 -11.67 2.91 -4.75
CA SER A 58 -11.43 3.37 -3.36
C SER A 58 -11.38 4.89 -3.32
N ASP A 59 -11.62 5.46 -2.13
CA ASP A 59 -11.45 6.87 -1.85
C ASP A 59 -10.07 7.10 -1.19
N LEU A 60 -9.36 8.17 -1.55
CA LEU A 60 -8.00 8.44 -1.08
C LEU A 60 -7.85 9.83 -0.50
N VAL A 61 -6.97 9.94 0.50
CA VAL A 61 -6.40 11.20 0.97
C VAL A 61 -4.87 11.06 1.04
N TRP A 62 -4.16 12.05 0.52
CA TRP A 62 -2.71 12.11 0.58
C TRP A 62 -2.27 13.01 1.73
N MET A 63 -1.37 12.53 2.57
CA MET A 63 -0.89 13.23 3.76
C MET A 63 0.64 13.23 3.81
N ASN A 64 1.21 14.33 4.31
CA ASN A 64 2.66 14.51 4.45
C ASN A 64 3.07 14.89 5.88
N ASP A 65 2.24 14.57 6.83
CA ASP A 65 2.38 15.03 8.22
C ASP A 65 3.45 14.23 8.96
N THR A 66 4.45 14.91 9.46
CA THR A 66 5.64 14.33 10.09
C THR A 66 5.31 13.41 11.27
N TRP A 67 4.22 13.70 12.02
CA TRP A 67 3.82 12.88 13.16
C TRP A 67 3.41 11.44 12.76
N ILE A 68 2.86 11.27 11.53
CA ILE A 68 2.52 9.95 10.99
C ILE A 68 3.79 9.15 10.69
N TYR A 69 4.76 9.77 10.01
CA TYR A 69 6.02 9.11 9.64
C TYR A 69 6.84 8.71 10.85
N LYS A 70 6.86 9.54 11.91
CA LYS A 70 7.58 9.23 13.15
C LYS A 70 7.11 7.94 13.80
N GLU A 71 5.80 7.66 13.77
CA GLU A 71 5.24 6.43 14.33
C GLU A 71 5.51 5.20 13.45
N ILE A 72 5.58 5.37 12.13
CA ILE A 72 5.63 4.26 11.17
C ILE A 72 7.07 3.84 10.82
N HIS A 73 7.98 4.78 10.59
CA HIS A 73 9.32 4.49 10.10
C HIS A 73 10.10 3.48 10.96
N PRO A 74 10.01 3.48 12.29
CA PRO A 74 10.69 2.48 13.11
C PRO A 74 10.32 1.04 12.75
N PHE A 75 9.04 0.79 12.45
CA PHE A 75 8.55 -0.54 12.05
C PHE A 75 9.06 -0.95 10.67
N VAL A 76 9.17 0.00 9.73
CA VAL A 76 9.69 -0.29 8.39
C VAL A 76 11.17 -0.65 8.45
N HIS A 77 11.98 0.10 9.20
CA HIS A 77 13.38 -0.21 9.41
C HIS A 77 13.55 -1.59 10.06
N GLU A 78 12.78 -1.85 11.11
CA GLU A 78 12.84 -3.12 11.82
C GLU A 78 12.39 -4.30 10.96
N ALA A 79 11.33 -4.16 10.17
CA ALA A 79 10.89 -5.18 9.22
C ALA A 79 11.97 -5.48 8.18
N ASN A 80 12.55 -4.44 7.56
CA ASN A 80 13.60 -4.56 6.57
C ASN A 80 14.83 -5.33 7.10
N ARG A 81 15.21 -5.02 8.34
CA ARG A 81 16.30 -5.70 9.05
C ARG A 81 15.95 -7.15 9.41
N ARG A 82 14.81 -7.38 10.08
CA ARG A 82 14.41 -8.73 10.56
C ARG A 82 14.09 -9.70 9.44
N ALA A 83 13.47 -9.21 8.38
CA ALA A 83 13.20 -10.03 7.20
C ALA A 83 14.48 -10.38 6.42
N GLY A 84 15.60 -9.71 6.71
CA GLY A 84 16.89 -9.91 6.05
C GLY A 84 16.96 -9.30 4.65
N TRP A 85 16.01 -8.45 4.28
CA TRP A 85 16.03 -7.78 2.99
C TRP A 85 17.19 -6.80 2.90
N ASN A 86 17.36 -5.96 3.93
CA ASN A 86 18.40 -4.93 4.01
C ASN A 86 18.43 -4.05 2.75
N PHE A 87 17.25 -3.67 2.27
CA PHE A 87 17.14 -2.77 1.13
C PHE A 87 17.54 -1.36 1.54
N ASP A 88 18.40 -0.73 0.74
CA ASP A 88 18.72 0.68 0.89
C ASP A 88 17.55 1.52 0.39
N TRP A 89 17.00 2.35 1.26
CA TRP A 89 16.00 3.35 0.97
C TRP A 89 16.29 4.62 1.78
N ASP A 90 15.99 5.76 1.22
CA ASP A 90 16.35 7.06 1.79
C ASP A 90 15.21 8.07 1.78
N ARG A 91 14.05 7.67 1.22
CA ARG A 91 12.88 8.54 1.09
C ARG A 91 11.58 7.77 1.20
N SER A 92 10.55 8.48 1.67
CA SER A 92 9.17 7.98 1.64
C SER A 92 8.29 8.91 0.79
N GLU A 93 7.37 8.34 0.04
CA GLU A 93 6.34 9.10 -0.66
C GLU A 93 5.32 9.71 0.33
N SER A 94 4.39 10.50 -0.20
CA SER A 94 3.22 10.92 0.57
C SER A 94 2.45 9.71 1.08
N CYS A 95 2.02 9.78 2.33
CA CYS A 95 1.24 8.73 2.96
C CYS A 95 -0.17 8.71 2.36
N GLN A 96 -0.62 7.54 1.93
CA GLN A 96 -1.94 7.35 1.35
C GLN A 96 -2.91 6.77 2.38
N PHE A 97 -3.82 7.58 2.88
CA PHE A 97 -4.99 7.08 3.57
C PHE A 97 -5.98 6.54 2.54
N THR A 98 -6.42 5.31 2.71
CA THR A 98 -7.35 4.64 1.81
C THR A 98 -8.60 4.23 2.55
N LYS A 99 -9.75 4.56 1.99
CA LYS A 99 -11.07 4.15 2.43
C LYS A 99 -11.69 3.20 1.42
N TYR A 100 -12.06 2.02 1.88
CA TYR A 100 -12.80 1.01 1.11
C TYR A 100 -14.17 0.82 1.72
N LYS A 101 -15.22 1.16 0.97
CA LYS A 101 -16.62 0.90 1.27
C LYS A 101 -17.06 -0.40 0.61
N GLU A 102 -18.28 -0.83 0.88
CA GLU A 102 -18.88 -1.99 0.24
C GLU A 102 -18.77 -1.94 -1.29
N GLY A 103 -18.35 -3.04 -1.91
CA GLY A 103 -18.07 -3.17 -3.34
C GLY A 103 -16.76 -2.50 -3.81
N GLN A 104 -15.99 -1.88 -2.93
CA GLN A 104 -14.71 -1.27 -3.27
C GLN A 104 -13.55 -2.25 -3.07
N TYR A 105 -12.50 -2.14 -3.91
CA TYR A 105 -11.38 -3.08 -4.00
C TYR A 105 -10.17 -2.46 -4.68
N TYR A 106 -9.07 -3.20 -4.69
CA TYR A 106 -7.91 -2.96 -5.53
C TYR A 106 -7.38 -4.29 -6.05
N ASP A 107 -7.48 -4.47 -7.36
CA ASP A 107 -7.12 -5.72 -8.03
C ASP A 107 -5.60 -5.93 -8.07
N TRP A 108 -5.16 -7.07 -8.60
CA TRP A 108 -3.77 -7.48 -8.67
C TRP A 108 -2.85 -6.40 -9.24
N HIS A 109 -1.81 -6.06 -8.48
CA HIS A 109 -0.79 -5.08 -8.87
C HIS A 109 0.50 -5.30 -8.10
N CYS A 110 1.59 -4.72 -8.65
CA CYS A 110 2.83 -4.44 -7.93
C CYS A 110 2.90 -2.94 -7.66
N ASP A 111 3.57 -2.57 -6.58
CA ASP A 111 3.82 -1.16 -6.26
C ASP A 111 5.09 -0.61 -6.93
N SER A 112 6.05 -1.49 -7.27
CA SER A 112 7.28 -1.13 -7.97
C SER A 112 7.17 -1.39 -9.47
N TRP A 113 7.93 -0.64 -10.24
CA TRP A 113 7.99 -0.72 -11.70
C TRP A 113 9.40 -1.12 -12.14
N ASP A 114 9.54 -1.61 -13.37
CA ASP A 114 10.83 -1.96 -13.99
C ASP A 114 11.71 -0.74 -14.23
N LYS A 115 11.10 0.45 -14.32
CA LYS A 115 11.79 1.71 -14.58
C LYS A 115 11.74 2.62 -13.36
N ALA A 116 12.89 3.23 -13.08
CA ALA A 116 12.98 4.28 -12.08
C ALA A 116 12.14 5.51 -12.48
N TYR A 117 11.73 6.30 -11.49
CA TYR A 117 11.06 7.56 -11.77
C TYR A 117 11.92 8.47 -12.65
N ASP A 118 11.35 8.91 -13.75
CA ASP A 118 11.92 9.92 -14.64
C ASP A 118 11.10 11.20 -14.48
N ARG A 119 11.54 12.06 -13.57
CA ARG A 119 10.88 13.33 -13.26
C ARG A 119 11.34 14.41 -14.24
N LYS A 120 10.44 15.35 -14.59
CA LYS A 120 10.77 16.53 -15.42
C LYS A 120 11.84 17.38 -14.74
N ASP A 121 11.66 17.66 -13.47
CA ASP A 121 12.69 18.26 -12.63
C ASP A 121 13.68 17.18 -12.20
N LYS A 122 14.90 17.27 -12.68
CA LYS A 122 15.96 16.31 -12.35
C LYS A 122 16.47 16.46 -10.91
N ASN A 123 16.15 17.56 -10.25
CA ASN A 123 16.41 17.76 -8.82
C ASN A 123 15.28 17.22 -7.92
N ASP A 124 14.18 16.74 -8.50
CA ASP A 124 13.14 16.05 -7.74
C ASP A 124 13.77 14.89 -6.94
N PRO A 125 13.59 14.85 -5.62
CA PRO A 125 14.24 13.85 -4.77
C PRO A 125 13.80 12.41 -5.06
N ASP A 126 12.72 12.20 -5.83
CA ASP A 126 12.27 10.87 -6.26
C ASP A 126 12.90 10.44 -7.59
N ASN A 127 13.53 11.39 -8.33
CA ASN A 127 14.08 11.10 -9.65
C ASN A 127 15.17 10.01 -9.59
N GLY A 128 15.12 9.05 -10.48
CA GLY A 128 16.06 7.92 -10.54
C GLY A 128 15.81 6.82 -9.50
N LYS A 129 14.78 6.94 -8.65
CA LYS A 129 14.46 5.96 -7.61
C LYS A 129 13.31 5.04 -8.02
N ILE A 130 13.22 3.91 -7.34
CA ILE A 130 12.10 2.96 -7.39
C ILE A 130 11.52 2.76 -6.00
N ARG A 131 10.29 2.28 -5.90
CA ARG A 131 9.74 1.79 -4.63
C ARG A 131 10.41 0.48 -4.26
N LYS A 132 11.02 0.44 -3.09
CA LYS A 132 11.72 -0.73 -2.53
C LYS A 132 10.83 -1.52 -1.58
N LEU A 133 10.18 -0.80 -0.67
CA LEU A 133 9.32 -1.36 0.36
C LEU A 133 7.97 -0.68 0.35
N SER A 134 6.93 -1.50 0.43
CA SER A 134 5.55 -1.08 0.66
C SER A 134 5.16 -1.41 2.10
N MET A 135 4.43 -0.51 2.71
CA MET A 135 3.86 -0.69 4.03
C MET A 135 2.34 -0.46 3.99
N THR A 136 1.61 -1.30 4.69
CA THR A 136 0.18 -1.08 4.96
C THR A 136 -0.07 -1.17 6.46
N CYS A 137 -0.73 -0.15 7.02
CA CYS A 137 -1.24 -0.17 8.37
C CYS A 137 -2.76 -0.34 8.35
N GLN A 138 -3.28 -1.26 9.16
CA GLN A 138 -4.69 -1.50 9.37
C GLN A 138 -5.24 -0.52 10.41
N LEU A 139 -6.12 0.39 9.99
CA LEU A 139 -6.69 1.40 10.88
C LEU A 139 -8.07 1.00 11.46
N THR A 140 -8.79 0.10 10.79
CA THR A 140 -10.07 -0.47 11.23
C THR A 140 -9.85 -1.86 11.78
N ASP A 141 -10.51 -2.24 12.89
CA ASP A 141 -10.43 -3.62 13.37
C ASP A 141 -11.11 -4.59 12.40
N GLY A 142 -10.53 -5.79 12.26
CA GLY A 142 -11.05 -6.81 11.35
C GLY A 142 -12.47 -7.29 11.67
N SER A 143 -12.97 -7.04 12.89
CA SER A 143 -14.35 -7.35 13.29
C SER A 143 -15.39 -6.32 12.80
N GLU A 144 -14.95 -5.13 12.36
CA GLU A 144 -15.81 -4.02 11.96
C GLU A 144 -16.22 -4.07 10.47
N TYR A 145 -15.62 -4.98 9.67
CA TYR A 145 -15.94 -5.13 8.26
C TYR A 145 -15.81 -6.60 7.80
N SER A 146 -16.26 -6.90 6.60
CA SER A 146 -16.13 -8.22 5.98
C SER A 146 -15.62 -8.07 4.53
N GLY A 147 -14.90 -9.06 4.05
CA GLY A 147 -14.15 -8.95 2.79
C GLY A 147 -12.88 -8.13 2.97
N GLY A 148 -12.36 -7.54 1.89
CA GLY A 148 -11.22 -6.64 1.94
C GLY A 148 -9.90 -7.30 2.36
N GLU A 149 -9.79 -8.62 2.18
CA GLU A 149 -8.54 -9.34 2.48
C GLU A 149 -7.40 -8.80 1.64
N LEU A 150 -6.26 -8.53 2.28
CA LEU A 150 -5.00 -8.33 1.59
C LEU A 150 -4.43 -9.70 1.22
N GLU A 151 -4.28 -9.94 -0.06
CA GLU A 151 -3.76 -11.20 -0.59
C GLU A 151 -2.48 -10.93 -1.38
N PHE A 152 -1.53 -11.87 -1.28
CA PHE A 152 -0.27 -11.91 -2.02
C PHE A 152 -0.23 -13.11 -2.95
N ASP A 153 0.41 -12.95 -4.10
CA ASP A 153 0.83 -14.04 -4.96
C ASP A 153 2.36 -14.08 -5.01
N PHE A 154 2.93 -15.12 -4.43
CA PHE A 154 4.38 -15.26 -4.29
C PHE A 154 5.09 -15.82 -5.52
N ARG A 155 4.38 -16.13 -6.60
CA ARG A 155 5.00 -16.62 -7.83
C ARG A 155 5.68 -15.53 -8.66
N ASN A 156 5.53 -14.28 -8.29
CA ASN A 156 6.21 -13.13 -8.86
C ASN A 156 6.07 -12.98 -10.40
N TYR A 157 4.89 -13.30 -10.94
CA TYR A 157 4.48 -12.94 -12.29
C TYR A 157 2.99 -12.60 -12.33
N GLU A 158 2.52 -11.94 -13.38
CA GLU A 158 1.18 -11.34 -13.43
C GLU A 158 0.05 -12.35 -13.18
N PRO A 159 -0.75 -12.19 -12.12
CA PRO A 159 -1.76 -13.18 -11.70
C PRO A 159 -2.93 -13.36 -12.67
N HIS A 160 -3.24 -12.36 -13.48
CA HIS A 160 -4.35 -12.43 -14.45
C HIS A 160 -4.16 -13.48 -15.54
N GLN A 161 -2.94 -13.98 -15.72
CA GLN A 161 -2.60 -14.96 -16.76
C GLN A 161 -2.63 -16.41 -16.27
N ARG A 162 -3.16 -16.66 -15.09
CA ARG A 162 -3.08 -17.99 -14.46
C ARG A 162 -4.29 -18.30 -13.58
N ASP A 163 -4.56 -19.58 -13.43
CA ASP A 163 -5.62 -20.06 -12.56
C ASP A 163 -5.39 -19.64 -11.11
N GLU A 164 -6.47 -19.33 -10.41
CA GLU A 164 -6.43 -19.09 -8.97
C GLU A 164 -5.89 -20.35 -8.29
N ALA A 165 -4.72 -20.25 -7.73
CA ALA A 165 -4.06 -21.42 -7.25
C ALA A 165 -3.68 -21.33 -5.77
N THR A 166 -3.23 -22.46 -5.32
CA THR A 166 -2.68 -22.81 -4.02
C THR A 166 -1.56 -21.91 -3.48
N HIS A 167 -1.14 -20.87 -4.24
CA HIS A 167 -0.02 -19.97 -3.90
C HIS A 167 -0.46 -18.62 -3.34
N LEU A 168 -1.76 -18.42 -3.14
CA LEU A 168 -2.27 -17.19 -2.56
C LEU A 168 -2.12 -17.22 -1.05
N ARG A 169 -1.58 -16.14 -0.50
CA ARG A 169 -1.47 -15.92 0.94
C ARG A 169 -2.34 -14.75 1.37
N LYS A 170 -3.31 -15.01 2.22
CA LYS A 170 -4.08 -13.96 2.92
C LYS A 170 -3.28 -13.48 4.13
N ALA A 171 -3.15 -12.17 4.27
CA ALA A 171 -2.51 -11.55 5.42
C ALA A 171 -3.51 -11.42 6.59
N THR A 172 -3.84 -12.53 7.23
CA THR A 172 -4.76 -12.57 8.38
C THR A 172 -4.15 -12.01 9.66
N GLU A 173 -2.84 -11.96 9.74
CA GLU A 173 -2.08 -11.48 10.88
C GLU A 173 -2.31 -10.00 11.18
N ILE A 174 -2.70 -9.22 10.16
CA ILE A 174 -2.91 -7.78 10.27
C ILE A 174 -4.37 -7.36 10.47
N LEU A 175 -5.29 -8.28 10.70
CA LEU A 175 -6.70 -7.97 10.95
C LEU A 175 -6.92 -7.09 12.19
N PRO A 176 -6.19 -7.26 13.29
CA PRO A 176 -6.32 -6.37 14.44
C PRO A 176 -5.92 -4.93 14.11
N LYS A 177 -6.69 -3.98 14.62
CA LYS A 177 -6.43 -2.55 14.50
C LYS A 177 -5.01 -2.18 14.94
N GLY A 178 -4.36 -1.29 14.19
CA GLY A 178 -2.98 -0.86 14.44
C GLY A 178 -1.91 -1.84 13.94
N SER A 179 -2.29 -2.96 13.32
CA SER A 179 -1.31 -3.88 12.75
C SER A 179 -0.65 -3.30 11.50
N ILE A 180 0.64 -3.58 11.34
CA ILE A 180 1.46 -3.13 10.21
C ILE A 180 1.97 -4.36 9.47
N ILE A 181 1.97 -4.30 8.14
CA ILE A 181 2.66 -5.23 7.27
C ILE A 181 3.59 -4.45 6.34
N VAL A 182 4.82 -4.94 6.18
CA VAL A 182 5.83 -4.41 5.26
C VAL A 182 6.24 -5.52 4.31
N PHE A 183 6.42 -5.19 3.05
CA PHE A 183 6.79 -6.16 2.01
C PHE A 183 7.58 -5.50 0.88
N PRO A 184 8.39 -6.26 0.13
CA PRO A 184 9.04 -5.78 -1.09
C PRO A 184 8.01 -5.28 -2.11
N SER A 185 8.20 -4.07 -2.64
CA SER A 185 7.21 -3.41 -3.50
C SER A 185 6.96 -4.11 -4.85
N PHE A 186 7.82 -5.04 -5.24
CA PHE A 186 7.65 -5.85 -6.44
C PHE A 186 6.72 -7.07 -6.26
N LEU A 187 6.23 -7.33 -5.04
CA LEU A 187 5.30 -8.45 -4.81
C LEU A 187 3.91 -8.13 -5.34
N TRP A 188 3.35 -9.10 -6.06
CA TRP A 188 1.97 -9.03 -6.50
C TRP A 188 1.01 -9.19 -5.33
N HIS A 189 0.10 -8.22 -5.22
CA HIS A 189 -0.90 -8.21 -4.15
C HIS A 189 -2.21 -7.56 -4.61
N ARG A 190 -3.28 -7.83 -3.86
CA ARG A 190 -4.61 -7.23 -4.07
C ARG A 190 -5.33 -7.00 -2.75
N VAL A 191 -6.32 -6.11 -2.78
CA VAL A 191 -7.35 -5.97 -1.74
C VAL A 191 -8.66 -6.44 -2.34
N LYS A 192 -9.24 -7.52 -1.78
CA LYS A 192 -10.53 -8.06 -2.24
C LYS A 192 -11.67 -7.08 -1.97
N PRO A 193 -12.82 -7.23 -2.65
CA PRO A 193 -13.97 -6.38 -2.39
C PRO A 193 -14.43 -6.44 -0.93
N ILE A 194 -14.71 -5.27 -0.35
CA ILE A 194 -15.45 -5.19 0.91
C ILE A 194 -16.87 -5.67 0.66
N THR A 195 -17.37 -6.57 1.50
CA THR A 195 -18.74 -7.10 1.41
C THR A 195 -19.66 -6.51 2.44
N LYS A 196 -19.11 -5.93 3.53
CA LYS A 196 -19.87 -5.24 4.58
C LYS A 196 -18.95 -4.29 5.35
N GLY A 197 -19.48 -3.13 5.74
CA GLY A 197 -18.76 -2.16 6.57
C GLY A 197 -17.80 -1.27 5.76
N THR A 198 -16.81 -0.70 6.46
CA THR A 198 -15.81 0.18 5.86
C THR A 198 -14.42 -0.16 6.42
N ARG A 199 -13.45 -0.36 5.53
CA ARG A 199 -12.06 -0.58 5.90
C ARG A 199 -11.25 0.69 5.63
N TYR A 200 -10.53 1.14 6.65
CA TYR A 200 -9.53 2.20 6.54
C TYR A 200 -8.13 1.60 6.64
N SER A 201 -7.23 2.04 5.77
CA SER A 201 -5.82 1.68 5.83
C SER A 201 -4.93 2.87 5.48
N LEU A 202 -3.70 2.81 5.98
CA LEU A 202 -2.65 3.75 5.66
C LEU A 202 -1.59 3.01 4.86
N VAL A 203 -1.21 3.55 3.71
CA VAL A 203 -0.20 2.94 2.83
C VAL A 203 0.95 3.92 2.65
N LEU A 204 2.17 3.41 2.67
CA LEU A 204 3.37 4.20 2.50
C LEU A 204 4.39 3.42 1.66
N TRP A 205 5.05 4.11 0.75
CA TRP A 205 6.11 3.55 -0.09
C TRP A 205 7.45 4.19 0.23
N HIS A 206 8.48 3.34 0.28
CA HIS A 206 9.84 3.74 0.60
C HIS A 206 10.70 3.54 -0.64
N LEU A 207 11.39 4.60 -1.04
CA LEU A 207 12.14 4.71 -2.28
C LEU A 207 13.64 4.62 -2.03
N GLY A 208 14.33 4.03 -2.98
CA GLY A 208 15.78 4.01 -3.09
C GLY A 208 16.21 3.80 -4.54
N TYR A 209 17.48 3.91 -4.80
CA TYR A 209 18.01 3.62 -6.14
C TYR A 209 17.77 2.16 -6.54
N PRO A 210 17.63 1.84 -7.82
CA PRO A 210 17.42 0.47 -8.29
C PRO A 210 18.39 -0.54 -7.68
N PHE A 211 17.96 -1.79 -7.61
CA PHE A 211 18.83 -2.88 -7.18
C PHE A 211 20.00 -3.03 -8.15
N LYS A 212 21.19 -3.32 -7.62
CA LYS A 212 22.40 -3.60 -8.39
C LYS A 212 22.72 -5.07 -8.32
#